data_b256ec9dde0dedd4327573ea29c50bc9
#
_entry.id   b256ec9dde0dedd4327573ea29c50bc9
#
_cell.length_a   1.000
_cell.length_b   1.000
_cell.length_c   1.000
_cell.angle_alpha   90.00
_cell.angle_beta   90.00
_cell.angle_gamma   90.00
#
_symmetry.space_group_name_H-M   'P 1'
#
loop_
_entity.id
_entity.type
_entity.pdbx_description
1 polymer ?
#
loop_
_entity_poly.entity_id
_entity_poly.type
_entity_poly.pdbx_seq_one_letter_code
_entity_poly.pdbx_strand_id
1 'polypeptide(L)'
;MAGDSLKVATDLNPANIVVTPAGGPFAWDYTSLIPTSRTVSTVRPAAEGVHFAAFPGAELVSLGDLGAETYFDVTPTAFSILGASGGDLGGGMLPIPTDIVFTPPLVQLNAPLTFPNVFSGNSSFNLAIAVADLPSGILDSLGVPTGLFDSIRIRLTIDRTDFVDAFGTCAIPGGTYDVLRVKRTDYQDMHLEIHIPFLGWQDVTDLLGAAGFGADTTITYNFLSNTAKEPIAVLTMDTTGVNVVQVDYKDNGIQIAVEPVIQNQMELIISPNPVSNTATFTLKNIEPGQYTLHLVNMNGQRVWSKEMNSVSEQVSLEKLSSGIYLYQLMDASQQMKVAGKVVKE
;
A
#
# COMPACT_ATOMS: atom_id res chain seq x y z
N MET A 1 -0.16 0.99 -22.76
CA MET A 1 0.50 0.13 -23.77
C MET A 1 1.81 -0.36 -23.16
N ALA A 2 2.35 -1.46 -23.65
CA ALA A 2 3.67 -1.91 -23.20
C ALA A 2 4.72 -0.80 -23.38
N GLY A 3 5.57 -0.62 -22.37
CA GLY A 3 6.56 0.46 -22.32
C GLY A 3 6.09 1.75 -21.63
N ASP A 4 4.82 1.83 -21.23
CA ASP A 4 4.31 2.98 -20.48
C ASP A 4 4.85 2.96 -19.05
N SER A 5 5.26 4.14 -18.59
CA SER A 5 5.57 4.38 -17.19
C SER A 5 4.47 5.25 -16.58
N LEU A 6 3.75 4.70 -15.62
CA LEU A 6 2.72 5.40 -14.88
C LEU A 6 3.37 5.99 -13.62
N LYS A 7 3.23 7.29 -13.44
CA LYS A 7 3.83 8.02 -12.32
C LYS A 7 2.73 8.53 -11.42
N VAL A 8 2.76 8.12 -10.17
CA VAL A 8 1.76 8.47 -9.17
C VAL A 8 2.43 9.10 -7.96
N ALA A 9 1.88 10.21 -7.51
CA ALA A 9 2.22 10.84 -6.25
C ALA A 9 1.06 10.64 -5.27
N THR A 10 1.35 10.32 -4.02
CA THR A 10 0.37 10.05 -2.97
C THR A 10 0.47 11.08 -1.87
N ASP A 11 -0.66 11.70 -1.51
CA ASP A 11 -0.83 12.52 -0.31
C ASP A 11 -1.68 11.74 0.70
N LEU A 12 -1.09 11.39 1.85
CA LEU A 12 -1.75 10.63 2.93
C LEU A 12 -2.48 11.52 3.94
N ASN A 13 -2.36 12.85 3.82
CA ASN A 13 -3.01 13.80 4.71
C ASN A 13 -3.56 14.99 3.92
N PRO A 14 -4.42 14.76 2.91
CA PRO A 14 -4.91 15.82 2.05
C PRO A 14 -5.75 16.82 2.83
N ALA A 15 -5.37 18.10 2.76
CA ALA A 15 -6.09 19.15 3.48
C ALA A 15 -7.19 19.76 2.60
N ASN A 16 -8.37 19.96 3.20
CA ASN A 16 -9.49 20.70 2.58
C ASN A 16 -10.03 20.10 1.27
N ILE A 17 -9.85 18.81 1.04
CA ILE A 17 -10.44 18.12 -0.10
C ILE A 17 -11.89 17.74 0.22
N VAL A 18 -12.82 18.26 -0.56
CA VAL A 18 -14.25 17.99 -0.42
C VAL A 18 -14.79 17.33 -1.68
N VAL A 19 -15.53 16.23 -1.48
CA VAL A 19 -16.21 15.56 -2.58
C VAL A 19 -17.46 16.34 -2.94
N THR A 20 -17.55 16.80 -4.20
CA THR A 20 -18.75 17.46 -4.73
C THR A 20 -19.89 16.46 -4.93
N PRO A 21 -21.16 16.91 -4.94
CA PRO A 21 -22.30 16.08 -5.38
C PRO A 21 -22.11 15.52 -6.79
N ALA A 22 -22.97 14.60 -7.20
CA ALA A 22 -23.05 14.15 -8.58
C ALA A 22 -23.50 15.28 -9.51
N GLY A 23 -23.04 15.25 -10.79
CA GLY A 23 -23.40 16.24 -11.81
C GLY A 23 -22.19 16.96 -12.40
N GLY A 24 -22.37 18.20 -12.79
CA GLY A 24 -21.32 19.04 -13.40
C GLY A 24 -21.89 20.05 -14.41
N PRO A 25 -21.01 20.82 -15.08
CA PRO A 25 -19.55 20.74 -14.97
C PRO A 25 -19.01 21.36 -13.68
N PHE A 26 -18.02 20.70 -13.07
CA PHE A 26 -17.29 21.21 -11.92
C PHE A 26 -15.87 21.63 -12.29
N ALA A 27 -15.27 22.50 -11.46
CA ALA A 27 -13.85 22.78 -11.50
C ALA A 27 -13.25 22.39 -10.14
N TRP A 28 -12.56 21.23 -10.12
CA TRP A 28 -11.88 20.73 -8.92
C TRP A 28 -10.46 21.29 -8.90
N ASP A 29 -10.08 21.87 -7.76
CA ASP A 29 -8.74 22.41 -7.55
C ASP A 29 -8.05 21.60 -6.44
N TYR A 30 -7.13 20.73 -6.86
CA TYR A 30 -6.26 19.92 -6.02
C TYR A 30 -4.79 20.32 -6.15
N THR A 31 -4.51 21.55 -6.62
CA THR A 31 -3.13 22.04 -6.82
C THR A 31 -2.33 22.15 -5.52
N SER A 32 -3.01 22.17 -4.37
CA SER A 32 -2.39 22.21 -3.03
C SER A 32 -1.93 20.86 -2.49
N LEU A 33 -2.13 19.75 -3.21
CA LEU A 33 -1.67 18.43 -2.78
C LEU A 33 -0.16 18.38 -2.61
N ILE A 34 0.28 17.77 -1.51
CA ILE A 34 1.69 17.64 -1.15
C ILE A 34 2.03 16.14 -1.11
N PRO A 35 2.94 15.66 -1.97
CA PRO A 35 3.21 14.23 -2.05
C PRO A 35 3.97 13.74 -0.81
N THR A 36 3.43 12.74 -0.14
CA THR A 36 4.09 11.96 0.91
C THR A 36 5.02 10.90 0.31
N SER A 37 4.63 10.35 -0.85
CA SER A 37 5.41 9.37 -1.61
C SER A 37 5.19 9.51 -3.10
N ARG A 38 6.08 8.90 -3.89
CA ARG A 38 5.97 8.79 -5.34
C ARG A 38 6.32 7.39 -5.78
N THR A 39 5.54 6.84 -6.70
CA THR A 39 5.76 5.54 -7.31
C THR A 39 5.80 5.62 -8.81
N VAL A 40 6.56 4.74 -9.43
CA VAL A 40 6.65 4.60 -10.88
C VAL A 40 6.43 3.13 -11.22
N SER A 41 5.33 2.84 -11.88
CA SER A 41 5.04 1.50 -12.38
C SER A 41 5.31 1.45 -13.88
N THR A 42 6.04 0.44 -14.32
CA THR A 42 6.29 0.21 -15.74
C THR A 42 5.45 -0.97 -16.21
N VAL A 43 4.65 -0.73 -17.23
CA VAL A 43 3.83 -1.75 -17.86
C VAL A 43 4.61 -2.37 -19.02
N ARG A 44 4.68 -3.71 -19.09
CA ARG A 44 5.42 -4.48 -20.09
C ARG A 44 4.50 -5.46 -20.80
N PRO A 45 4.93 -6.06 -21.94
CA PRO A 45 4.24 -7.20 -22.50
C PRO A 45 4.13 -8.32 -21.47
N ALA A 46 2.98 -8.98 -21.34
CA ALA A 46 2.76 -10.04 -20.35
C ALA A 46 3.79 -11.18 -20.45
N ALA A 47 4.23 -11.49 -21.67
CA ALA A 47 5.24 -12.53 -21.93
C ALA A 47 6.63 -12.27 -21.30
N GLU A 48 6.89 -11.06 -20.84
CA GLU A 48 8.12 -10.71 -20.10
C GLU A 48 8.01 -11.02 -18.60
N GLY A 49 6.81 -11.31 -18.11
CA GLY A 49 6.59 -11.70 -16.72
C GLY A 49 7.04 -13.14 -16.45
N VAL A 50 7.57 -13.37 -15.25
CA VAL A 50 8.08 -14.69 -14.83
C VAL A 50 6.94 -15.71 -14.69
N HIS A 51 5.76 -15.24 -14.27
CA HIS A 51 4.58 -16.06 -14.01
C HIS A 51 3.55 -16.05 -15.14
N PHE A 52 3.93 -15.60 -16.34
CA PHE A 52 3.02 -15.47 -17.48
C PHE A 52 2.21 -16.73 -17.80
N ALA A 53 2.80 -17.91 -17.60
CA ALA A 53 2.13 -19.18 -17.88
C ALA A 53 0.87 -19.42 -17.02
N ALA A 54 0.78 -18.81 -15.86
CA ALA A 54 -0.39 -18.90 -14.96
C ALA A 54 -1.56 -18.00 -15.39
N PHE A 55 -1.32 -17.04 -16.29
CA PHE A 55 -2.30 -16.04 -16.71
C PHE A 55 -2.54 -16.07 -18.23
N PRO A 56 -3.14 -17.15 -18.75
CA PRO A 56 -3.41 -17.26 -20.17
C PRO A 56 -4.39 -16.15 -20.60
N GLY A 57 -4.05 -15.44 -21.67
CA GLY A 57 -4.81 -14.30 -22.17
C GLY A 57 -4.34 -12.95 -21.63
N ALA A 58 -3.35 -12.90 -20.74
CA ALA A 58 -2.75 -11.64 -20.34
C ALA A 58 -2.02 -10.97 -21.50
N GLU A 59 -2.26 -9.67 -21.68
CA GLU A 59 -1.55 -8.84 -22.66
C GLU A 59 -0.44 -8.02 -22.03
N LEU A 60 -0.64 -7.60 -20.78
CA LEU A 60 0.27 -6.72 -20.05
C LEU A 60 0.61 -7.28 -18.67
N VAL A 61 1.80 -6.94 -18.20
CA VAL A 61 2.26 -7.17 -16.83
C VAL A 61 2.83 -5.88 -16.23
N SER A 62 2.55 -5.63 -14.96
CA SER A 62 3.17 -4.57 -14.18
C SER A 62 3.89 -5.17 -12.98
N LEU A 63 5.09 -4.67 -12.69
CA LEU A 63 5.86 -5.03 -11.51
C LEU A 63 5.52 -4.08 -10.36
N GLY A 64 5.12 -4.63 -9.24
CA GLY A 64 4.97 -3.90 -7.98
C GLY A 64 6.30 -3.76 -7.22
N ASP A 65 6.31 -2.92 -6.19
CA ASP A 65 7.51 -2.57 -5.41
C ASP A 65 8.20 -3.76 -4.72
N LEU A 66 7.48 -4.86 -4.44
CA LEU A 66 8.01 -6.06 -3.78
C LEU A 66 8.25 -7.22 -4.76
N GLY A 67 8.29 -6.93 -6.07
CA GLY A 67 8.48 -7.94 -7.10
C GLY A 67 7.22 -8.74 -7.44
N ALA A 68 6.05 -8.32 -6.93
CA ALA A 68 4.78 -8.89 -7.35
C ALA A 68 4.48 -8.50 -8.80
N GLU A 69 4.06 -9.46 -9.60
CA GLU A 69 3.62 -9.26 -10.96
C GLU A 69 2.09 -9.22 -11.01
N THR A 70 1.53 -8.16 -11.56
CA THR A 70 0.08 -8.06 -11.83
C THR A 70 -0.16 -8.17 -13.32
N TYR A 71 -1.02 -9.09 -13.72
CA TYR A 71 -1.33 -9.42 -15.11
C TYR A 71 -2.68 -8.86 -15.53
N PHE A 72 -2.70 -8.27 -16.72
CA PHE A 72 -3.87 -7.55 -17.22
C PHE A 72 -4.29 -8.07 -18.59
N ASP A 73 -5.62 -8.08 -18.79
CA ASP A 73 -6.28 -8.19 -20.09
C ASP A 73 -6.79 -6.83 -20.56
N VAL A 74 -6.63 -6.52 -21.84
CA VAL A 74 -7.03 -5.25 -22.43
C VAL A 74 -7.95 -5.51 -23.61
N THR A 75 -9.21 -5.20 -23.44
CA THR A 75 -10.22 -5.28 -24.48
C THR A 75 -10.70 -3.88 -24.90
N PRO A 76 -11.41 -3.74 -26.04
CA PRO A 76 -12.02 -2.46 -26.38
C PRO A 76 -13.02 -1.92 -25.36
N THR A 77 -13.52 -2.79 -24.47
CA THR A 77 -14.58 -2.43 -23.50
C THR A 77 -14.13 -2.46 -22.06
N ALA A 78 -12.97 -3.05 -21.77
CA ALA A 78 -12.48 -3.18 -20.40
C ALA A 78 -10.95 -3.29 -20.31
N PHE A 79 -10.41 -2.78 -19.23
CA PHE A 79 -9.07 -3.08 -18.72
C PHE A 79 -9.24 -3.84 -17.41
N SER A 80 -8.76 -5.07 -17.34
CA SER A 80 -9.05 -5.99 -16.24
C SER A 80 -7.80 -6.62 -15.67
N ILE A 81 -7.77 -6.85 -14.36
CA ILE A 81 -6.77 -7.69 -13.70
C ILE A 81 -7.19 -9.15 -13.84
N LEU A 82 -6.34 -9.98 -14.44
CA LEU A 82 -6.48 -11.43 -14.47
C LEU A 82 -6.03 -12.07 -13.17
N GLY A 83 -5.02 -11.49 -12.57
CA GLY A 83 -4.46 -11.97 -11.33
C GLY A 83 -3.11 -11.34 -10.99
N ALA A 84 -2.49 -11.86 -9.96
CA ALA A 84 -1.17 -11.44 -9.50
C ALA A 84 -0.35 -12.64 -9.01
N SER A 85 0.97 -12.53 -9.11
CA SER A 85 1.92 -13.56 -8.65
C SER A 85 3.19 -12.94 -8.10
N GLY A 86 3.85 -13.69 -7.23
CA GLY A 86 5.07 -13.24 -6.57
C GLY A 86 4.81 -12.13 -5.56
N GLY A 87 5.71 -11.93 -4.62
CA GLY A 87 5.61 -10.86 -3.64
C GLY A 87 4.64 -11.15 -2.49
N ASP A 88 4.46 -10.14 -1.68
CA ASP A 88 3.66 -10.17 -0.47
C ASP A 88 2.23 -9.71 -0.77
N LEU A 89 1.34 -10.65 -0.95
CA LEU A 89 -0.08 -10.40 -1.16
C LEU A 89 -0.74 -10.09 0.18
N GLY A 90 -1.02 -8.82 0.42
CA GLY A 90 -1.71 -8.35 1.62
C GLY A 90 -0.85 -7.57 2.61
N GLY A 91 0.24 -6.94 2.14
CA GLY A 91 1.00 -5.99 2.97
C GLY A 91 1.77 -6.62 4.13
N GLY A 92 2.38 -7.79 3.94
CA GLY A 92 3.15 -8.50 4.96
C GLY A 92 2.39 -9.60 5.69
N MET A 93 1.10 -9.79 5.39
CA MET A 93 0.32 -10.82 6.08
C MET A 93 0.62 -12.23 5.61
N LEU A 94 0.90 -12.43 4.31
CA LEU A 94 1.10 -13.76 3.75
C LEU A 94 2.17 -13.72 2.64
N PRO A 95 3.46 -13.91 2.98
CA PRO A 95 4.51 -14.07 1.98
C PRO A 95 4.37 -15.44 1.30
N ILE A 96 3.37 -15.58 0.43
CA ILE A 96 3.11 -16.84 -0.26
C ILE A 96 3.46 -16.63 -1.73
N PRO A 97 4.49 -17.32 -2.25
CA PRO A 97 4.82 -17.32 -3.66
C PRO A 97 3.79 -18.15 -4.41
N THR A 98 2.60 -17.59 -4.65
CA THR A 98 1.49 -18.32 -5.28
C THR A 98 0.79 -17.40 -6.26
N ASP A 99 0.30 -18.00 -7.34
CA ASP A 99 -0.48 -17.31 -8.35
C ASP A 99 -1.92 -17.14 -7.86
N ILE A 100 -2.39 -15.91 -7.80
CA ILE A 100 -3.79 -15.57 -7.54
C ILE A 100 -4.46 -15.24 -8.86
N VAL A 101 -5.49 -15.99 -9.22
CA VAL A 101 -6.27 -15.78 -10.45
C VAL A 101 -7.67 -15.31 -10.07
N PHE A 102 -8.07 -14.16 -10.60
CA PHE A 102 -9.42 -13.64 -10.45
C PHE A 102 -10.39 -14.31 -11.44
N THR A 103 -11.55 -14.75 -10.91
CA THR A 103 -12.60 -15.38 -11.72
C THR A 103 -13.97 -14.82 -11.31
N PRO A 104 -14.67 -14.11 -12.22
CA PRO A 104 -14.15 -13.54 -13.47
C PRO A 104 -13.04 -12.51 -13.25
N PRO A 105 -12.32 -12.07 -14.30
CA PRO A 105 -11.31 -11.01 -14.18
C PRO A 105 -11.86 -9.75 -13.50
N LEU A 106 -11.03 -9.10 -12.66
CA LEU A 106 -11.43 -7.91 -11.92
C LEU A 106 -11.31 -6.67 -12.82
N VAL A 107 -12.43 -6.16 -13.30
CA VAL A 107 -12.47 -4.98 -14.17
C VAL A 107 -11.96 -3.75 -13.42
N GLN A 108 -10.89 -3.13 -13.94
CA GLN A 108 -10.31 -1.89 -13.40
C GLN A 108 -10.84 -0.65 -14.09
N LEU A 109 -11.18 -0.76 -15.36
CA LEU A 109 -11.73 0.35 -16.14
C LEU A 109 -12.69 -0.19 -17.19
N ASN A 110 -13.88 0.37 -17.25
CA ASN A 110 -14.84 0.13 -18.32
C ASN A 110 -14.66 1.18 -19.42
N ALA A 111 -14.96 0.83 -20.67
CA ALA A 111 -14.88 1.72 -21.83
C ALA A 111 -16.05 1.43 -22.80
N PRO A 112 -16.59 2.45 -23.48
CA PRO A 112 -16.37 3.87 -23.22
C PRO A 112 -17.07 4.36 -21.94
N LEU A 113 -16.44 5.32 -21.26
CA LEU A 113 -17.09 6.02 -20.15
C LEU A 113 -17.94 7.17 -20.68
N THR A 114 -19.16 7.27 -20.21
CA THR A 114 -20.07 8.38 -20.51
C THR A 114 -20.87 8.75 -19.26
N PHE A 115 -21.13 10.03 -19.08
CA PHE A 115 -21.98 10.53 -17.99
C PHE A 115 -23.47 10.58 -18.43
N PRO A 116 -24.43 10.17 -17.57
CA PRO A 116 -24.26 9.30 -16.43
C PRO A 116 -24.31 7.83 -16.86
N ASN A 117 -23.44 6.99 -16.35
CA ASN A 117 -23.48 5.57 -16.60
C ASN A 117 -23.08 4.78 -15.35
N VAL A 118 -23.58 3.56 -15.23
CA VAL A 118 -23.29 2.65 -14.12
C VAL A 118 -22.83 1.33 -14.69
N PHE A 119 -21.71 0.82 -14.13
CA PHE A 119 -21.18 -0.51 -14.40
C PHE A 119 -21.16 -1.28 -13.09
N SER A 120 -21.54 -2.54 -13.12
CA SER A 120 -21.46 -3.43 -11.97
C SER A 120 -20.81 -4.74 -12.40
N GLY A 121 -20.02 -5.32 -11.54
CA GLY A 121 -19.37 -6.58 -11.76
C GLY A 121 -18.94 -7.21 -10.45
N ASN A 122 -18.66 -8.49 -10.50
CA ASN A 122 -18.08 -9.22 -9.39
C ASN A 122 -16.79 -9.91 -9.83
N SER A 123 -15.96 -10.22 -8.87
CA SER A 123 -14.74 -10.99 -9.06
C SER A 123 -14.41 -11.75 -7.78
N SER A 124 -13.73 -12.86 -7.90
CA SER A 124 -13.33 -13.64 -6.73
C SER A 124 -12.04 -14.41 -6.98
N PHE A 125 -11.38 -14.79 -5.90
CA PHE A 125 -10.38 -15.84 -5.93
C PHE A 125 -10.50 -16.78 -4.75
N ASN A 126 -9.96 -17.99 -4.92
CA ASN A 126 -9.79 -18.99 -3.88
C ASN A 126 -8.34 -19.44 -3.88
N LEU A 127 -7.64 -19.23 -2.78
CA LEU A 127 -6.24 -19.64 -2.62
C LEU A 127 -6.15 -20.69 -1.51
N ALA A 128 -5.97 -21.94 -1.89
CA ALA A 128 -5.76 -23.03 -0.94
C ALA A 128 -4.27 -23.38 -0.86
N ILE A 129 -3.75 -23.54 0.37
CA ILE A 129 -2.35 -23.80 0.64
C ILE A 129 -2.24 -24.90 1.67
N ALA A 130 -1.43 -25.92 1.39
CA ALA A 130 -1.15 -26.94 2.38
C ALA A 130 -0.33 -26.37 3.55
N VAL A 131 -0.63 -26.79 4.77
CA VAL A 131 0.11 -26.35 5.97
C VAL A 131 1.61 -26.61 5.84
N ALA A 132 1.99 -27.71 5.15
CA ALA A 132 3.38 -28.04 4.91
C ALA A 132 4.14 -27.04 4.02
N ASP A 133 3.41 -26.28 3.19
CA ASP A 133 3.98 -25.29 2.25
C ASP A 133 3.99 -23.88 2.85
N LEU A 134 3.42 -23.70 4.04
CA LEU A 134 3.40 -22.40 4.72
C LEU A 134 4.76 -22.10 5.37
N PRO A 135 5.24 -20.87 5.29
CA PRO A 135 6.39 -20.43 6.07
C PRO A 135 6.17 -20.66 7.58
N SER A 136 7.24 -21.03 8.28
CA SER A 136 7.18 -21.28 9.73
C SER A 136 6.73 -20.01 10.48
N GLY A 137 5.79 -20.17 11.42
CA GLY A 137 5.30 -19.09 12.28
C GLY A 137 4.09 -18.31 11.73
N ILE A 138 3.67 -18.53 10.48
CA ILE A 138 2.47 -17.87 9.94
C ILE A 138 1.22 -18.25 10.71
N LEU A 139 1.03 -19.55 10.98
CA LEU A 139 -0.13 -20.02 11.73
C LEU A 139 -0.18 -19.47 13.15
N ASP A 140 0.98 -19.32 13.78
CA ASP A 140 1.09 -18.72 15.11
C ASP A 140 0.72 -17.23 15.06
N SER A 141 1.12 -16.51 13.99
CA SER A 141 0.78 -15.11 13.81
C SER A 141 -0.71 -14.88 13.53
N LEU A 142 -1.37 -15.87 12.92
CA LEU A 142 -2.82 -15.88 12.68
C LEU A 142 -3.60 -16.39 13.89
N GLY A 143 -2.93 -16.88 14.94
CA GLY A 143 -3.59 -17.47 16.12
C GLY A 143 -4.27 -18.79 15.85
N VAL A 144 -3.89 -19.49 14.76
CA VAL A 144 -4.51 -20.76 14.34
C VAL A 144 -3.78 -21.94 14.99
N PRO A 145 -4.45 -22.77 15.83
CA PRO A 145 -3.82 -23.93 16.45
C PRO A 145 -3.34 -24.94 15.42
N THR A 146 -2.06 -25.32 15.48
CA THR A 146 -1.48 -26.32 14.59
C THR A 146 -1.91 -27.76 14.97
N GLY A 147 -1.99 -28.64 13.96
CA GLY A 147 -2.16 -30.08 14.16
C GLY A 147 -3.59 -30.64 14.02
N LEU A 148 -4.59 -29.79 13.81
CA LEU A 148 -5.98 -30.20 13.61
C LEU A 148 -6.43 -30.15 12.15
N PHE A 149 -5.67 -29.53 11.27
CA PHE A 149 -6.01 -29.30 9.85
C PHE A 149 -4.76 -29.45 8.97
N ASP A 150 -4.97 -29.74 7.70
CA ASP A 150 -3.91 -29.99 6.72
C ASP A 150 -3.71 -28.86 5.70
N SER A 151 -4.69 -27.99 5.56
CA SER A 151 -4.66 -26.89 4.59
C SER A 151 -5.42 -25.67 5.09
N ILE A 152 -5.02 -24.49 4.62
CA ILE A 152 -5.78 -23.25 4.78
C ILE A 152 -6.28 -22.80 3.41
N ARG A 153 -7.36 -22.02 3.39
CA ARG A 153 -7.87 -21.38 2.18
C ARG A 153 -8.27 -19.93 2.47
N ILE A 154 -7.77 -19.02 1.64
CA ILE A 154 -8.24 -17.64 1.60
C ILE A 154 -9.21 -17.52 0.43
N ARG A 155 -10.39 -17.05 0.72
CA ARG A 155 -11.42 -16.75 -0.28
C ARG A 155 -11.76 -15.29 -0.21
N LEU A 156 -11.62 -14.59 -1.35
CA LEU A 156 -12.05 -13.21 -1.51
C LEU A 156 -13.15 -13.12 -2.55
N THR A 157 -14.19 -12.37 -2.23
CA THR A 157 -15.19 -11.90 -3.20
C THR A 157 -15.17 -10.39 -3.23
N ILE A 158 -15.34 -9.80 -4.42
CA ILE A 158 -15.40 -8.36 -4.65
C ILE A 158 -16.63 -8.07 -5.50
N ASP A 159 -17.57 -7.31 -4.95
CA ASP A 159 -18.69 -6.74 -5.70
C ASP A 159 -18.38 -5.27 -5.94
N ARG A 160 -18.20 -4.91 -7.21
CA ARG A 160 -17.81 -3.56 -7.65
C ARG A 160 -18.95 -2.86 -8.34
N THR A 161 -19.17 -1.60 -7.97
CA THR A 161 -20.04 -0.68 -8.70
C THR A 161 -19.26 0.58 -9.04
N ASP A 162 -19.21 0.90 -10.33
CA ASP A 162 -18.63 2.12 -10.88
C ASP A 162 -19.76 3.00 -11.42
N PHE A 163 -19.95 4.17 -10.82
CA PHE A 163 -20.89 5.17 -11.29
C PHE A 163 -20.14 6.38 -11.84
N VAL A 164 -20.27 6.63 -13.14
CA VAL A 164 -19.79 7.87 -13.78
C VAL A 164 -20.71 9.00 -13.31
N ASP A 165 -20.37 9.61 -12.18
CA ASP A 165 -21.29 10.45 -11.41
C ASP A 165 -21.09 11.94 -11.63
N ALA A 166 -19.95 12.38 -12.17
CA ALA A 166 -19.68 13.79 -12.40
C ALA A 166 -18.70 14.03 -13.57
N PHE A 167 -18.64 15.27 -14.04
CA PHE A 167 -17.71 15.70 -15.09
C PHE A 167 -17.29 17.15 -14.90
N GLY A 168 -16.16 17.52 -15.49
CA GLY A 168 -15.62 18.88 -15.43
C GLY A 168 -14.11 18.92 -15.64
N THR A 169 -13.44 19.87 -14.99
CA THR A 169 -11.98 20.01 -15.02
C THR A 169 -11.39 19.68 -13.65
N CYS A 170 -10.24 19.00 -13.62
CA CYS A 170 -9.48 18.69 -12.42
C CYS A 170 -8.07 19.27 -12.55
N ALA A 171 -7.75 20.23 -11.68
CA ALA A 171 -6.42 20.78 -11.55
C ALA A 171 -5.66 20.05 -10.44
N ILE A 172 -4.49 19.51 -10.76
CA ILE A 172 -3.54 18.86 -9.84
C ILE A 172 -2.19 19.58 -9.93
N PRO A 173 -1.23 19.33 -9.05
CA PRO A 173 0.10 19.87 -9.23
C PRO A 173 0.62 19.58 -10.63
N GLY A 174 0.88 20.65 -11.39
CA GLY A 174 1.47 20.59 -12.72
C GLY A 174 0.56 20.39 -13.91
N GLY A 175 -0.76 20.41 -13.74
CA GLY A 175 -1.65 20.33 -14.89
C GLY A 175 -3.12 20.41 -14.54
N THR A 176 -3.91 20.74 -15.56
CA THR A 176 -5.37 20.74 -15.51
C THR A 176 -5.90 19.88 -16.64
N TYR A 177 -6.89 19.07 -16.36
CA TYR A 177 -7.41 18.03 -17.25
C TYR A 177 -8.94 18.07 -17.32
N ASP A 178 -9.48 17.85 -18.50
CA ASP A 178 -10.90 17.51 -18.63
C ASP A 178 -11.09 16.07 -18.14
N VAL A 179 -12.06 15.87 -17.26
CA VAL A 179 -12.26 14.59 -16.58
C VAL A 179 -13.71 14.16 -16.50
N LEU A 180 -13.91 12.84 -16.49
CA LEU A 180 -15.07 12.18 -15.92
C LEU A 180 -14.69 11.67 -14.53
N ARG A 181 -15.58 11.86 -13.56
CA ARG A 181 -15.44 11.27 -12.23
C ARG A 181 -16.22 9.97 -12.15
N VAL A 182 -15.55 8.92 -11.72
CA VAL A 182 -16.17 7.62 -11.45
C VAL A 182 -16.15 7.39 -9.94
N LYS A 183 -17.31 7.36 -9.32
CA LYS A 183 -17.48 6.87 -7.95
C LYS A 183 -17.46 5.36 -8.01
N ARG A 184 -16.42 4.76 -7.44
CA ARG A 184 -16.29 3.31 -7.25
C ARG A 184 -16.68 2.94 -5.85
N THR A 185 -17.48 1.90 -5.73
CA THR A 185 -17.80 1.25 -4.47
C THR A 185 -17.42 -0.22 -4.61
N ASP A 186 -16.48 -0.68 -3.81
CA ASP A 186 -16.06 -2.07 -3.71
C ASP A 186 -16.54 -2.63 -2.38
N TYR A 187 -17.45 -3.59 -2.42
CA TYR A 187 -17.76 -4.43 -1.30
C TYR A 187 -16.86 -5.67 -1.40
N GLN A 188 -16.01 -5.87 -0.41
CA GLN A 188 -15.09 -7.00 -0.34
C GLN A 188 -15.47 -7.87 0.85
N ASP A 189 -15.41 -9.18 0.65
CA ASP A 189 -15.65 -10.15 1.73
C ASP A 189 -14.55 -11.23 1.67
N MET A 190 -13.67 -11.20 2.66
CA MET A 190 -12.49 -12.06 2.75
C MET A 190 -12.66 -13.07 3.88
N HIS A 191 -12.62 -14.35 3.54
CA HIS A 191 -12.74 -15.44 4.47
C HIS A 191 -11.44 -16.22 4.60
N LEU A 192 -11.15 -16.64 5.83
CA LEU A 192 -10.12 -17.63 6.12
C LEU A 192 -10.80 -18.95 6.53
N GLU A 193 -10.47 -20.01 5.81
CA GLU A 193 -11.02 -21.34 6.05
C GLU A 193 -9.88 -22.33 6.30
N ILE A 194 -10.12 -23.31 7.15
CA ILE A 194 -9.22 -24.43 7.42
C ILE A 194 -9.85 -25.73 6.93
N HIS A 195 -9.02 -26.64 6.39
CA HIS A 195 -9.46 -27.96 6.00
C HIS A 195 -9.16 -28.96 7.10
N ILE A 196 -10.22 -29.47 7.71
CA ILE A 196 -10.13 -30.54 8.75
C ILE A 196 -10.41 -31.87 8.07
N PRO A 197 -9.50 -32.86 8.15
CA PRO A 197 -9.75 -34.20 7.62
C PRO A 197 -11.09 -34.75 8.11
N PHE A 198 -11.88 -35.31 7.18
CA PHE A 198 -13.23 -35.85 7.36
C PHE A 198 -14.36 -34.82 7.59
N LEU A 199 -14.06 -33.58 7.98
CA LEU A 199 -15.06 -32.50 8.15
C LEU A 199 -15.09 -31.53 6.95
N GLY A 200 -14.01 -31.50 6.17
CA GLY A 200 -13.86 -30.54 5.05
C GLY A 200 -13.50 -29.13 5.49
N TRP A 201 -13.78 -28.16 4.64
CA TRP A 201 -13.47 -26.74 4.87
C TRP A 201 -14.39 -26.13 5.93
N GLN A 202 -13.80 -25.49 6.93
CA GLN A 202 -14.49 -24.78 8.00
C GLN A 202 -14.06 -23.31 7.99
N ASP A 203 -15.02 -22.41 7.98
CA ASP A 203 -14.77 -20.98 8.09
C ASP A 203 -14.38 -20.64 9.53
N VAL A 204 -13.24 -19.97 9.68
CA VAL A 204 -12.68 -19.56 10.97
C VAL A 204 -12.45 -18.05 11.07
N THR A 205 -12.98 -17.32 10.12
CA THR A 205 -12.80 -15.85 10.00
C THR A 205 -13.14 -15.14 11.30
N ASP A 206 -14.34 -15.40 11.84
CA ASP A 206 -14.81 -14.75 13.06
C ASP A 206 -14.07 -15.21 14.32
N LEU A 207 -13.51 -16.42 14.31
CA LEU A 207 -12.83 -16.99 15.47
C LEU A 207 -11.46 -16.35 15.71
N LEU A 208 -10.81 -15.88 14.65
CA LEU A 208 -9.45 -15.39 14.72
C LEU A 208 -9.38 -13.89 14.95
N GLY A 209 -10.44 -13.14 14.64
CA GLY A 209 -10.43 -11.67 14.73
C GLY A 209 -9.25 -11.03 13.98
N ALA A 210 -8.72 -11.73 12.98
CA ALA A 210 -7.54 -11.31 12.25
C ALA A 210 -7.85 -10.05 11.44
N ALA A 211 -7.05 -9.02 11.62
CA ALA A 211 -7.20 -7.78 10.86
C ALA A 211 -7.12 -8.05 9.35
N GLY A 212 -8.05 -7.50 8.58
CA GLY A 212 -8.10 -7.65 7.12
C GLY A 212 -8.99 -8.78 6.61
N PHE A 213 -9.58 -9.59 7.49
CA PHE A 213 -10.60 -10.57 7.12
C PHE A 213 -12.01 -10.07 7.48
N GLY A 214 -13.02 -10.63 6.82
CA GLY A 214 -14.42 -10.23 6.91
C GLY A 214 -14.82 -9.26 5.82
N ALA A 215 -16.02 -8.68 5.99
CA ALA A 215 -16.59 -7.76 5.02
C ALA A 215 -16.10 -6.32 5.23
N ASP A 216 -15.74 -5.65 4.15
CA ASP A 216 -15.36 -4.24 4.13
C ASP A 216 -15.91 -3.54 2.88
N THR A 217 -16.13 -2.23 2.98
CA THR A 217 -16.57 -1.40 1.86
C THR A 217 -15.62 -0.24 1.65
N THR A 218 -14.99 -0.21 0.49
CA THR A 218 -14.12 0.87 0.07
C THR A 218 -14.82 1.76 -0.95
N ILE A 219 -14.78 3.07 -0.73
CA ILE A 219 -15.29 4.07 -1.67
C ILE A 219 -14.13 4.91 -2.19
N THR A 220 -14.01 4.98 -3.52
CA THR A 220 -13.04 5.87 -4.17
C THR A 220 -13.71 6.72 -5.24
N TYR A 221 -13.14 7.92 -5.49
CA TYR A 221 -13.54 8.79 -6.60
C TYR A 221 -12.37 8.91 -7.56
N ASN A 222 -12.54 8.34 -8.75
CA ASN A 222 -11.51 8.26 -9.77
C ASN A 222 -11.76 9.33 -10.83
N PHE A 223 -10.84 10.26 -11.01
CA PHE A 223 -10.87 11.31 -12.03
C PHE A 223 -10.11 10.84 -13.25
N LEU A 224 -10.81 10.55 -14.32
CA LEU A 224 -10.27 9.93 -15.53
C LEU A 224 -10.31 10.90 -16.71
N SER A 225 -9.22 10.96 -17.46
CA SER A 225 -9.09 11.80 -18.65
C SER A 225 -8.72 10.95 -19.86
N ASN A 226 -9.21 11.33 -21.04
CA ASN A 226 -8.81 10.71 -22.30
C ASN A 226 -7.41 11.13 -22.78
N THR A 227 -6.78 12.09 -22.10
CA THR A 227 -5.43 12.58 -22.41
C THR A 227 -4.34 11.96 -21.53
N ALA A 228 -4.72 11.13 -20.55
CA ALA A 228 -3.80 10.44 -19.65
C ALA A 228 -4.11 8.93 -19.59
N LYS A 229 -3.10 8.13 -19.28
CA LYS A 229 -3.23 6.68 -19.15
C LYS A 229 -3.52 6.26 -17.72
N GLU A 230 -2.96 7.00 -16.77
CA GLU A 230 -3.25 6.88 -15.34
C GLU A 230 -4.41 7.80 -14.95
N PRO A 231 -5.13 7.51 -13.87
CA PRO A 231 -6.08 8.45 -13.28
C PRO A 231 -5.40 9.80 -12.96
N ILE A 232 -6.12 10.89 -13.21
CA ILE A 232 -5.64 12.24 -12.85
C ILE A 232 -5.57 12.39 -11.34
N ALA A 233 -6.62 11.92 -10.65
CA ALA A 233 -6.65 11.82 -9.19
C ALA A 233 -7.54 10.64 -8.79
N VAL A 234 -7.22 10.02 -7.66
CA VAL A 234 -8.05 9.02 -6.98
C VAL A 234 -8.17 9.45 -5.52
N LEU A 235 -9.38 9.77 -5.09
CA LEU A 235 -9.69 10.10 -3.71
C LEU A 235 -10.16 8.84 -3.00
N THR A 236 -9.50 8.45 -1.93
CA THR A 236 -9.94 7.34 -1.05
C THR A 236 -10.66 7.91 0.16
N MET A 237 -11.84 7.38 0.42
CA MET A 237 -12.68 7.79 1.54
C MET A 237 -12.34 6.99 2.79
N ASP A 238 -12.64 7.59 3.97
CA ASP A 238 -12.65 6.86 5.24
C ASP A 238 -13.76 5.79 5.27
N THR A 239 -13.76 4.95 6.28
CA THR A 239 -14.76 3.89 6.47
C THR A 239 -16.19 4.42 6.65
N THR A 240 -16.36 5.70 6.96
CA THR A 240 -17.69 6.36 7.02
C THR A 240 -18.15 6.87 5.66
N GLY A 241 -17.27 6.92 4.66
CA GLY A 241 -17.54 7.47 3.33
C GLY A 241 -17.69 9.00 3.30
N VAL A 242 -17.23 9.70 4.33
CA VAL A 242 -17.43 11.16 4.48
C VAL A 242 -16.15 11.95 4.22
N ASN A 243 -15.02 11.50 4.75
CA ASN A 243 -13.75 12.24 4.66
C ASN A 243 -12.81 11.58 3.66
N VAL A 244 -12.06 12.41 2.94
CA VAL A 244 -10.96 11.94 2.10
C VAL A 244 -9.74 11.73 2.98
N VAL A 245 -9.21 10.49 2.98
CA VAL A 245 -8.05 10.10 3.81
C VAL A 245 -6.77 9.98 3.01
N GLN A 246 -6.88 9.82 1.69
CA GLN A 246 -5.75 9.72 0.78
C GLN A 246 -6.13 10.26 -0.59
N VAL A 247 -5.16 10.88 -1.25
CA VAL A 247 -5.28 11.24 -2.66
C VAL A 247 -4.05 10.74 -3.41
N ASP A 248 -4.28 9.84 -4.35
CA ASP A 248 -3.29 9.47 -5.36
C ASP A 248 -3.52 10.34 -6.59
N TYR A 249 -2.47 10.92 -7.15
CA TYR A 249 -2.61 11.77 -8.32
C TYR A 249 -1.46 11.60 -9.30
N LYS A 250 -1.74 11.89 -10.56
CA LYS A 250 -0.75 11.84 -11.63
C LYS A 250 0.43 12.74 -11.29
N ASP A 251 1.63 12.15 -11.22
CA ASP A 251 2.87 12.91 -11.04
C ASP A 251 3.34 13.46 -12.39
N ASN A 252 3.13 14.73 -12.60
CA ASN A 252 3.57 15.43 -13.82
C ASN A 252 5.08 15.75 -13.83
N GLY A 253 5.84 15.26 -12.84
CA GLY A 253 7.28 15.51 -12.71
C GLY A 253 7.60 16.97 -12.36
N ILE A 254 6.58 17.78 -12.05
CA ILE A 254 6.81 19.08 -11.47
C ILE A 254 7.25 18.83 -10.04
N GLN A 255 8.54 18.86 -9.82
CA GLN A 255 9.00 19.44 -8.58
C GLN A 255 8.35 20.82 -8.55
N ILE A 256 7.26 20.99 -7.74
CA ILE A 256 6.98 22.33 -7.26
C ILE A 256 8.33 22.78 -6.73
N ALA A 257 8.88 23.82 -7.31
CA ALA A 257 10.05 24.52 -6.78
C ALA A 257 9.63 25.48 -5.62
N VAL A 258 8.80 24.99 -4.71
CA VAL A 258 9.28 24.82 -3.37
C VAL A 258 10.35 23.73 -3.58
N GLU A 259 11.64 24.09 -3.74
CA GLU A 259 12.66 23.29 -3.09
C GLU A 259 11.95 22.77 -1.87
N PRO A 260 11.83 21.42 -1.65
CA PRO A 260 11.72 21.03 -0.29
C PRO A 260 12.82 21.92 0.26
N VAL A 261 12.47 22.90 1.09
CA VAL A 261 13.43 23.25 2.10
C VAL A 261 13.68 21.87 2.55
N ILE A 262 14.79 21.30 2.04
CA ILE A 262 15.49 20.27 2.73
C ILE A 262 15.77 21.06 3.98
N GLN A 263 14.71 21.16 4.77
CA GLN A 263 14.88 21.32 6.19
C GLN A 263 15.75 20.17 6.43
N ASN A 264 17.04 20.48 6.52
CA ASN A 264 18.08 19.57 6.84
C ASN A 264 17.46 18.53 7.76
N GLN A 265 16.79 17.51 7.16
CA GLN A 265 16.05 16.57 7.98
C GLN A 265 17.13 15.93 8.80
N MET A 266 17.03 16.13 10.08
CA MET A 266 17.97 15.59 11.02
C MET A 266 18.05 14.10 10.75
N GLU A 267 19.22 13.61 10.44
CA GLU A 267 19.48 12.21 10.14
C GLU A 267 20.36 11.61 11.24
N LEU A 268 20.02 10.43 11.72
CA LEU A 268 20.86 9.66 12.63
C LEU A 268 21.44 8.45 11.90
N ILE A 269 22.72 8.48 11.65
CA ILE A 269 23.47 7.38 11.05
C ILE A 269 24.06 6.51 12.16
N ILE A 270 23.88 5.20 12.06
CA ILE A 270 24.39 4.22 13.01
C ILE A 270 25.37 3.29 12.28
N SER A 271 26.61 3.22 12.75
CA SER A 271 27.62 2.37 12.15
C SER A 271 28.52 1.72 13.22
N PRO A 272 28.75 0.39 13.14
CA PRO A 272 28.12 -0.56 12.24
C PRO A 272 26.65 -0.83 12.59
N ASN A 273 25.84 -1.25 11.62
CA ASN A 273 24.50 -1.80 11.82
C ASN A 273 24.35 -2.96 10.83
N PRO A 274 24.30 -4.23 11.25
CA PRO A 274 24.16 -4.72 12.63
C PRO A 274 25.33 -4.38 13.56
N VAL A 275 25.01 -4.26 14.86
CA VAL A 275 25.97 -3.91 15.91
C VAL A 275 26.22 -5.10 16.84
N SER A 276 27.50 -5.46 17.05
CA SER A 276 27.87 -6.51 18.01
C SER A 276 27.91 -5.97 19.45
N ASN A 277 28.78 -4.98 19.76
CA ASN A 277 28.90 -4.44 21.12
C ASN A 277 28.75 -2.93 21.18
N THR A 278 29.39 -2.23 20.24
CA THR A 278 29.39 -0.76 20.20
C THR A 278 29.08 -0.27 18.80
N ALA A 279 28.34 0.82 18.70
CA ALA A 279 28.09 1.54 17.46
C ALA A 279 28.33 3.03 17.65
N THR A 280 28.71 3.69 16.58
CA THR A 280 28.79 5.15 16.52
C THR A 280 27.47 5.68 15.98
N PHE A 281 26.85 6.58 16.73
CA PHE A 281 25.65 7.29 16.38
C PHE A 281 26.04 8.70 15.94
N THR A 282 25.82 9.02 14.68
CA THR A 282 26.21 10.32 14.08
C THR A 282 24.97 11.07 13.61
N LEU A 283 24.78 12.25 14.17
CA LEU A 283 23.72 13.18 13.77
C LEU A 283 24.19 14.01 12.59
N LYS A 284 23.36 14.11 11.56
CA LYS A 284 23.55 15.04 10.43
C LYS A 284 22.41 16.05 10.40
N ASN A 285 22.71 17.22 9.88
CA ASN A 285 21.75 18.30 9.66
C ASN A 285 21.02 18.68 10.97
N ILE A 286 21.76 18.75 12.06
CA ILE A 286 21.20 19.07 13.39
C ILE A 286 21.02 20.57 13.56
N GLU A 287 19.88 20.97 14.14
CA GLU A 287 19.71 22.30 14.68
C GLU A 287 20.39 22.40 16.05
N PRO A 288 20.86 23.57 16.47
CA PRO A 288 21.38 23.75 17.84
C PRO A 288 20.31 23.39 18.88
N GLY A 289 20.59 22.41 19.74
CA GLY A 289 19.63 21.96 20.76
C GLY A 289 20.15 20.78 21.56
N GLN A 290 19.42 20.44 22.62
CA GLN A 290 19.64 19.24 23.40
C GLN A 290 18.77 18.12 22.87
N TYR A 291 19.41 16.95 22.63
CA TYR A 291 18.72 15.79 22.12
C TYR A 291 18.92 14.59 23.02
N THR A 292 17.90 13.77 23.14
CA THR A 292 17.95 12.50 23.86
C THR A 292 17.63 11.35 22.92
N LEU A 293 18.55 10.40 22.87
CA LEU A 293 18.39 9.17 22.11
C LEU A 293 17.77 8.09 23.00
N HIS A 294 16.68 7.49 22.54
CA HIS A 294 16.02 6.35 23.16
C HIS A 294 16.14 5.11 22.27
N LEU A 295 16.30 3.94 22.88
CA LEU A 295 16.10 2.65 22.24
C LEU A 295 14.90 1.95 22.85
N VAL A 296 14.02 1.44 21.99
CA VAL A 296 12.77 0.78 22.34
C VAL A 296 12.81 -0.63 21.80
N ASN A 297 12.42 -1.63 22.59
CA ASN A 297 12.27 -2.99 22.07
C ASN A 297 10.98 -3.14 21.25
N MET A 298 10.78 -4.30 20.61
CA MET A 298 9.61 -4.57 19.78
C MET A 298 8.28 -4.55 20.57
N ASN A 299 8.32 -4.61 21.90
CA ASN A 299 7.15 -4.47 22.78
C ASN A 299 6.84 -3.02 23.15
N GLY A 300 7.55 -2.03 22.56
CA GLY A 300 7.38 -0.62 22.83
C GLY A 300 8.01 -0.15 24.16
N GLN A 301 8.76 -0.99 24.85
CA GLN A 301 9.41 -0.61 26.13
C GLN A 301 10.74 0.05 25.84
N ARG A 302 10.97 1.22 26.47
CA ARG A 302 12.26 1.90 26.43
C ARG A 302 13.30 1.13 27.26
N VAL A 303 14.29 0.56 26.57
CA VAL A 303 15.32 -0.29 27.16
C VAL A 303 16.64 0.44 27.39
N TRP A 304 16.83 1.60 26.71
CA TRP A 304 18.03 2.40 26.86
C TRP A 304 17.76 3.86 26.50
N SER A 305 18.51 4.78 27.13
CA SER A 305 18.37 6.22 26.90
C SER A 305 19.69 6.94 27.19
N LYS A 306 20.03 7.94 26.38
CA LYS A 306 21.21 8.79 26.56
C LYS A 306 21.00 10.17 25.94
N GLU A 307 21.45 11.21 26.64
CA GLU A 307 21.59 12.54 26.07
C GLU A 307 22.77 12.56 25.08
N MET A 308 22.55 13.15 23.93
CA MET A 308 23.58 13.34 22.91
C MET A 308 24.32 14.64 23.17
N ASN A 309 25.56 14.54 23.61
CA ASN A 309 26.41 15.70 23.96
C ASN A 309 27.30 16.16 22.80
N SER A 310 27.33 15.39 21.69
CA SER A 310 28.10 15.69 20.49
C SER A 310 27.40 15.19 19.25
N VAL A 311 27.80 15.70 18.09
CA VAL A 311 27.29 15.29 16.77
C VAL A 311 27.52 13.80 16.48
N SER A 312 28.57 13.22 17.08
CA SER A 312 28.90 11.80 16.91
C SER A 312 29.34 11.23 18.24
N GLU A 313 28.68 10.16 18.67
CA GLU A 313 28.98 9.48 19.92
C GLU A 313 29.05 7.98 19.76
N GLN A 314 30.00 7.38 20.44
CA GLN A 314 30.10 5.93 20.56
C GLN A 314 29.22 5.44 21.71
N VAL A 315 28.36 4.49 21.42
CA VAL A 315 27.37 3.94 22.35
C VAL A 315 27.62 2.44 22.51
N SER A 316 27.75 1.99 23.76
CA SER A 316 27.83 0.57 24.09
C SER A 316 26.40 -0.01 24.19
N LEU A 317 26.14 -1.03 23.42
CA LEU A 317 24.91 -1.82 23.43
C LEU A 317 25.12 -3.24 23.97
N GLU A 318 26.25 -3.47 24.65
CA GLU A 318 26.66 -4.78 25.18
C GLU A 318 25.63 -5.38 26.15
N LYS A 319 24.90 -4.52 26.89
CA LYS A 319 23.89 -4.94 27.86
C LYS A 319 22.54 -5.28 27.24
N LEU A 320 22.37 -5.05 25.92
CA LEU A 320 21.15 -5.36 25.23
C LEU A 320 21.26 -6.77 24.62
N SER A 321 20.16 -7.52 24.68
CA SER A 321 20.06 -8.82 24.02
C SER A 321 20.09 -8.66 22.49
N SER A 322 20.50 -9.70 21.78
CA SER A 322 20.40 -9.75 20.32
C SER A 322 18.94 -9.55 19.89
N GLY A 323 18.72 -8.73 18.87
CA GLY A 323 17.39 -8.41 18.40
C GLY A 323 17.29 -7.07 17.67
N ILE A 324 16.09 -6.73 17.26
CA ILE A 324 15.76 -5.46 16.60
C ILE A 324 15.29 -4.46 17.66
N TYR A 325 15.85 -3.25 17.61
CA TYR A 325 15.46 -2.12 18.43
C TYR A 325 15.08 -0.95 17.55
N LEU A 326 14.07 -0.20 17.95
CA LEU A 326 13.74 1.08 17.34
C LEU A 326 14.47 2.18 18.09
N TYR A 327 15.15 3.07 17.37
CA TYR A 327 15.68 4.28 17.97
C TYR A 327 14.75 5.46 17.74
N GLN A 328 14.71 6.36 18.71
CA GLN A 328 13.96 7.61 18.69
C GLN A 328 14.84 8.72 19.23
N LEU A 329 15.01 9.78 18.45
CA LEU A 329 15.72 10.98 18.87
C LEU A 329 14.69 12.05 19.23
N MET A 330 14.72 12.50 20.48
CA MET A 330 13.79 13.49 21.02
C MET A 330 14.52 14.81 21.26
N ASP A 331 13.86 15.94 21.02
CA ASP A 331 14.35 17.25 21.45
C ASP A 331 14.04 17.55 22.90
N ALA A 332 14.45 18.72 23.41
CA ALA A 332 14.19 19.16 24.77
C ALA A 332 12.69 19.30 25.10
N SER A 333 11.83 19.47 24.09
CA SER A 333 10.38 19.54 24.21
C SER A 333 9.70 18.17 24.16
N GLN A 334 10.48 17.08 24.15
CA GLN A 334 10.02 15.69 23.98
C GLN A 334 9.31 15.46 22.64
N GLN A 335 9.60 16.24 21.62
CA GLN A 335 9.14 15.97 20.25
C GLN A 335 10.13 15.05 19.54
N MET A 336 9.60 14.02 18.88
CA MET A 336 10.41 13.09 18.09
C MET A 336 10.87 13.77 16.80
N LYS A 337 12.18 13.80 16.58
CA LYS A 337 12.82 14.39 15.40
C LYS A 337 13.26 13.35 14.37
N VAL A 338 13.75 12.22 14.84
CA VAL A 338 14.23 11.13 13.98
C VAL A 338 13.87 9.80 14.62
N ALA A 339 13.48 8.83 13.82
CA ALA A 339 13.28 7.45 14.25
C ALA A 339 13.80 6.47 13.18
N GLY A 340 14.14 5.26 13.61
CA GLY A 340 14.57 4.20 12.72
C GLY A 340 14.90 2.93 13.49
N LYS A 341 15.61 1.98 12.87
CA LYS A 341 15.95 0.70 13.49
C LYS A 341 17.45 0.48 13.64
N VAL A 342 17.84 -0.22 14.69
CA VAL A 342 19.17 -0.78 14.88
C VAL A 342 19.05 -2.28 15.18
N VAL A 343 19.92 -3.06 14.57
CA VAL A 343 19.98 -4.51 14.76
C VAL A 343 21.17 -4.83 15.67
N LYS A 344 20.91 -5.50 16.80
CA LYS A 344 21.93 -6.01 17.73
C LYS A 344 22.13 -7.50 17.47
N GLU A 345 23.38 -7.88 17.19
CA GLU A 345 23.82 -9.28 17.10
C GLU A 345 24.15 -9.87 18.46
#